data_3d89edd7aa1d1d338f0300e00ef3503d
#
_entry.id   3d89edd7aa1d1d338f0300e00ef3503d
#
_cell.length_a   1.000
_cell.length_b   1.000
_cell.length_c   1.000
_cell.angle_alpha   90.00
_cell.angle_beta   90.00
_cell.angle_gamma   90.00
#
_symmetry.space_group_name_H-M   'P 1'
#
loop_
_entity.id
_entity.type
_entity.pdbx_description
1 polymer ?
#
loop_
_entity_poly.entity_id
_entity_poly.type
_entity_poly.pdbx_seq_one_letter_code
_entity_poly.pdbx_strand_id
1 'polypeptide(L)'
;MLMKRFTTDHLTTFAAVIEHGTFDAAAEALRVSPSAISQRIKVMEQLAGKVLLRRTNPVTPTQAGQSVLRIARQSEFLQLELERELVGEGGFQTVSIALNADSLATWFLEAVRMLAHEDEIFCDLRREGEFHSSALLRSGELMAAITSRPGKIPGCSVDYLGVARYWCVAAPEYMSRYLPGFSSTTTREELNRAPVVEYDRKDFVQEAARVLIEEDMKLPPSLEPEQSPTIYIPSSPDYARAVYEGVAWGLLPQAQCSEHFATNTLVKLSTKPVEFPLYWQHWNINSPVLETVSRRVAEAAKTGLLSS
;
A
#
# COMPACT_ATOMS: atom_id res chain seq x y z
N MET A 1 -24.75 9.70 33.91
CA MET A 1 -23.30 9.82 34.11
C MET A 1 -22.74 10.44 32.84
N LEU A 2 -22.39 11.74 32.83
CA LEU A 2 -21.78 12.36 31.65
C LEU A 2 -20.44 11.68 31.37
N MET A 3 -20.33 10.99 30.25
CA MET A 3 -19.03 10.49 29.79
C MET A 3 -18.07 11.66 29.65
N LYS A 4 -17.00 11.67 30.44
CA LYS A 4 -15.90 12.62 30.28
C LYS A 4 -15.25 12.37 28.91
N ARG A 5 -15.27 13.38 28.02
CA ARG A 5 -14.79 13.30 26.64
C ARG A 5 -13.40 13.91 26.53
N PHE A 6 -12.61 13.46 25.58
CA PHE A 6 -11.40 14.17 25.16
C PHE A 6 -11.81 15.50 24.50
N THR A 7 -11.08 16.55 24.84
CA THR A 7 -11.19 17.84 24.15
C THR A 7 -10.27 17.86 22.92
N THR A 8 -10.46 18.83 22.03
CA THR A 8 -9.54 19.06 20.91
C THR A 8 -8.11 19.26 21.40
N ASP A 9 -7.89 20.06 22.45
CA ASP A 9 -6.57 20.24 23.07
C ASP A 9 -5.92 18.95 23.54
N HIS A 10 -6.70 18.01 24.06
CA HIS A 10 -6.20 16.69 24.42
C HIS A 10 -5.71 15.94 23.18
N LEU A 11 -6.50 15.91 22.11
CA LEU A 11 -6.19 15.20 20.87
C LEU A 11 -4.95 15.80 20.20
N THR A 12 -4.89 17.11 20.05
CA THR A 12 -3.74 17.84 19.49
C THR A 12 -2.48 17.60 20.31
N THR A 13 -2.58 17.66 21.65
CA THR A 13 -1.44 17.37 22.53
C THR A 13 -0.94 15.93 22.36
N PHE A 14 -1.86 14.96 22.25
CA PHE A 14 -1.51 13.56 22.07
C PHE A 14 -0.79 13.30 20.75
N ALA A 15 -1.30 13.87 19.65
CA ALA A 15 -0.69 13.78 18.33
C ALA A 15 0.71 14.40 18.33
N ALA A 16 0.86 15.62 18.88
CA ALA A 16 2.15 16.32 18.94
C ALA A 16 3.22 15.55 19.73
N VAL A 17 2.87 14.90 20.85
CA VAL A 17 3.84 14.09 21.64
C VAL A 17 4.38 12.92 20.82
N ILE A 18 3.55 12.29 19.99
CA ILE A 18 3.97 11.17 19.15
C ILE A 18 4.77 11.66 17.94
N GLU A 19 4.34 12.74 17.31
CA GLU A 19 4.98 13.33 16.13
C GLU A 19 6.39 13.83 16.44
N HIS A 20 6.54 14.59 17.54
CA HIS A 20 7.83 15.14 17.95
C HIS A 20 8.66 14.19 18.81
N GLY A 21 8.11 13.03 19.20
CA GLY A 21 8.80 11.95 19.88
C GLY A 21 9.14 12.20 21.35
N THR A 22 9.00 13.43 21.86
CA THR A 22 9.25 13.80 23.26
C THR A 22 8.23 14.80 23.79
N PHE A 23 8.05 14.81 25.11
CA PHE A 23 7.15 15.78 25.77
C PHE A 23 7.65 17.23 25.63
N ASP A 24 8.97 17.42 25.69
CA ASP A 24 9.59 18.75 25.59
C ASP A 24 9.46 19.32 24.19
N ALA A 25 9.76 18.55 23.15
CA ALA A 25 9.60 18.97 21.76
C ALA A 25 8.12 19.24 21.40
N ALA A 26 7.18 18.45 21.91
CA ALA A 26 5.75 18.73 21.76
C ALA A 26 5.31 20.02 22.48
N ALA A 27 5.89 20.31 23.64
CA ALA A 27 5.62 21.55 24.37
C ALA A 27 6.11 22.78 23.61
N GLU A 28 7.27 22.70 23.02
CA GLU A 28 7.83 23.76 22.15
C GLU A 28 6.94 23.98 20.92
N ALA A 29 6.59 22.91 20.20
CA ALA A 29 5.73 22.96 19.01
C ALA A 29 4.36 23.59 19.30
N LEU A 30 3.74 23.24 20.44
CA LEU A 30 2.45 23.76 20.85
C LEU A 30 2.52 25.07 21.64
N ARG A 31 3.72 25.61 21.88
CA ARG A 31 3.95 26.82 22.66
C ARG A 31 3.31 26.79 24.05
N VAL A 32 3.45 25.67 24.74
CA VAL A 32 2.98 25.45 26.11
C VAL A 32 4.11 24.92 26.99
N SER A 33 3.91 24.83 28.32
CA SER A 33 4.92 24.24 29.19
C SER A 33 4.93 22.70 29.11
N PRO A 34 6.09 22.04 29.31
CA PRO A 34 6.16 20.57 29.41
C PRO A 34 5.27 19.99 30.52
N SER A 35 5.05 20.73 31.60
CA SER A 35 4.13 20.34 32.67
C SER A 35 2.67 20.31 32.21
N ALA A 36 2.27 21.24 31.32
CA ALA A 36 0.92 21.26 30.73
C ALA A 36 0.71 20.03 29.82
N ILE A 37 1.69 19.67 28.97
CA ILE A 37 1.66 18.45 28.16
C ILE A 37 1.48 17.22 29.05
N SER A 38 2.35 17.08 30.08
CA SER A 38 2.28 15.96 31.02
C SER A 38 0.93 15.85 31.72
N GLN A 39 0.37 16.98 32.15
CA GLN A 39 -0.94 17.01 32.80
C GLN A 39 -2.07 16.61 31.85
N ARG A 40 -2.06 17.11 30.60
CA ARG A 40 -3.07 16.74 29.58
C ARG A 40 -3.03 15.23 29.30
N ILE A 41 -1.85 14.67 29.07
CA ILE A 41 -1.70 13.22 28.85
C ILE A 41 -2.18 12.41 30.05
N LYS A 42 -1.82 12.82 31.28
CA LYS A 42 -2.29 12.15 32.51
C LYS A 42 -3.82 12.17 32.62
N VAL A 43 -4.46 13.30 32.31
CA VAL A 43 -5.92 13.41 32.28
C VAL A 43 -6.52 12.50 31.22
N MET A 44 -5.93 12.43 30.02
CA MET A 44 -6.39 11.53 28.96
C MET A 44 -6.33 10.06 29.39
N GLU A 45 -5.22 9.63 30.00
CA GLU A 45 -5.06 8.25 30.50
C GLU A 45 -6.05 7.92 31.62
N GLN A 46 -6.32 8.87 32.53
CA GLN A 46 -7.36 8.74 33.55
C GLN A 46 -8.77 8.64 32.95
N LEU A 47 -9.09 9.44 31.92
CA LEU A 47 -10.37 9.39 31.21
C LEU A 47 -10.55 8.07 30.44
N ALA A 48 -9.47 7.58 29.84
CA ALA A 48 -9.46 6.33 29.09
C ALA A 48 -9.45 5.08 30.00
N GLY A 49 -9.01 5.22 31.26
CA GLY A 49 -8.75 4.09 32.16
C GLY A 49 -7.65 3.16 31.64
N LYS A 50 -6.78 3.66 30.77
CA LYS A 50 -5.71 2.90 30.10
C LYS A 50 -4.49 3.79 29.88
N VAL A 51 -3.31 3.18 29.90
CA VAL A 51 -2.08 3.83 29.45
C VAL A 51 -2.15 4.00 27.93
N LEU A 52 -1.95 5.21 27.44
CA LEU A 52 -2.04 5.56 26.03
C LEU A 52 -0.67 5.67 25.36
N LEU A 53 0.38 6.02 26.12
CA LEU A 53 1.74 6.17 25.63
C LEU A 53 2.71 5.20 26.28
N ARG A 54 3.67 4.71 25.51
CA ARG A 54 4.90 4.07 26.01
C ARG A 54 5.96 5.15 26.11
N ARG A 55 6.57 5.29 27.30
CA ARG A 55 7.63 6.27 27.57
C ARG A 55 9.00 5.78 27.08
N THR A 56 9.05 5.39 25.81
CA THR A 56 10.28 5.07 25.07
C THR A 56 10.90 6.35 24.52
N ASN A 57 12.09 6.28 23.96
CA ASN A 57 12.67 7.38 23.18
C ASN A 57 12.93 6.87 21.75
N PRO A 58 12.16 7.33 20.77
CA PRO A 58 11.01 8.25 20.86
C PRO A 58 9.79 7.65 21.59
N VAL A 59 8.90 8.54 22.09
CA VAL A 59 7.61 8.14 22.66
C VAL A 59 6.74 7.47 21.61
N THR A 60 6.11 6.35 21.97
CA THR A 60 5.25 5.60 21.04
C THR A 60 3.87 5.32 21.63
N PRO A 61 2.81 5.22 20.79
CA PRO A 61 1.47 4.92 21.28
C PRO A 61 1.36 3.44 21.72
N THR A 62 0.54 3.16 22.72
CA THR A 62 0.03 1.81 23.01
C THR A 62 -1.04 1.43 21.99
N GLN A 63 -1.56 0.19 22.01
CA GLN A 63 -2.70 -0.19 21.17
C GLN A 63 -3.93 0.70 21.41
N ALA A 64 -4.20 1.08 22.66
CA ALA A 64 -5.27 2.05 22.97
C ALA A 64 -4.91 3.45 22.45
N GLY A 65 -3.63 3.85 22.57
CA GLY A 65 -3.11 5.11 22.05
C GLY A 65 -3.21 5.23 20.53
N GLN A 66 -3.01 4.15 19.77
CA GLN A 66 -3.19 4.17 18.31
C GLN A 66 -4.61 4.58 17.90
N SER A 67 -5.63 4.10 18.64
CA SER A 67 -7.02 4.52 18.37
C SER A 67 -7.25 6.00 18.66
N VAL A 68 -6.62 6.53 19.71
CA VAL A 68 -6.69 7.97 20.06
C VAL A 68 -5.97 8.80 18.99
N LEU A 69 -4.77 8.36 18.56
CA LEU A 69 -3.98 9.05 17.53
C LEU A 69 -4.74 9.15 16.21
N ARG A 70 -5.36 8.05 15.79
CA ARG A 70 -6.21 8.07 14.59
C ARG A 70 -7.33 9.11 14.70
N ILE A 71 -8.07 9.14 15.81
CA ILE A 71 -9.15 10.12 16.02
C ILE A 71 -8.61 11.55 16.07
N ALA A 72 -7.43 11.77 16.65
CA ALA A 72 -6.77 13.07 16.67
C ALA A 72 -6.49 13.57 15.24
N ARG A 73 -5.88 12.74 14.41
CA ARG A 73 -5.56 13.06 13.00
C ARG A 73 -6.81 13.23 12.13
N GLN A 74 -7.85 12.40 12.34
CA GLN A 74 -9.14 12.58 11.67
C GLN A 74 -9.81 13.90 12.06
N SER A 75 -9.76 14.27 13.34
CA SER A 75 -10.30 15.54 13.82
C SER A 75 -9.56 16.74 13.24
N GLU A 76 -8.24 16.67 13.18
CA GLU A 76 -7.40 17.71 12.57
C GLU A 76 -7.72 17.88 11.08
N PHE A 77 -7.82 16.77 10.35
CA PHE A 77 -8.17 16.80 8.93
C PHE A 77 -9.54 17.44 8.67
N LEU A 78 -10.57 17.07 9.45
CA LEU A 78 -11.90 17.67 9.35
C LEU A 78 -11.92 19.16 9.74
N GLN A 79 -11.09 19.59 10.68
CA GLN A 79 -10.95 21.01 11.03
C GLN A 79 -10.32 21.80 9.87
N LEU A 80 -9.31 21.26 9.21
CA LEU A 80 -8.71 21.88 8.02
C LEU A 80 -9.70 21.96 6.84
N GLU A 81 -10.56 20.96 6.65
CA GLU A 81 -11.65 21.05 5.66
C GLU A 81 -12.62 22.16 5.99
N LEU A 82 -13.07 22.25 7.25
CA LEU A 82 -13.99 23.29 7.71
C LEU A 82 -13.38 24.69 7.56
N GLU A 83 -12.12 24.87 7.94
CA GLU A 83 -11.42 26.16 7.80
C GLU A 83 -11.41 26.62 6.35
N ARG A 84 -11.18 25.73 5.40
CA ARG A 84 -11.21 26.03 3.97
C ARG A 84 -12.60 26.42 3.48
N GLU A 85 -13.61 25.68 3.92
CA GLU A 85 -15.00 26.00 3.57
C GLU A 85 -15.40 27.40 4.05
N LEU A 86 -14.95 27.79 5.24
CA LEU A 86 -15.30 29.06 5.84
C LEU A 86 -14.49 30.26 5.31
N VAL A 87 -13.20 30.06 5.04
CA VAL A 87 -12.29 31.18 4.68
C VAL A 87 -12.25 31.39 3.16
N GLY A 88 -12.59 30.39 2.35
CA GLY A 88 -12.60 30.49 0.89
C GLY A 88 -11.21 30.64 0.25
N GLU A 89 -10.14 30.69 1.04
CA GLU A 89 -8.73 30.69 0.60
C GLU A 89 -8.11 29.38 1.03
N GLY A 90 -8.15 28.36 0.16
CA GLY A 90 -7.65 27.07 0.47
C GLY A 90 -6.20 26.89 0.08
N GLY A 91 -5.35 26.56 1.03
CA GLY A 91 -4.13 25.81 0.72
C GLY A 91 -4.50 24.46 0.08
N PHE A 92 -3.56 23.82 -0.59
CA PHE A 92 -3.77 22.52 -1.24
C PHE A 92 -4.16 21.43 -0.23
N GLN A 93 -5.12 20.58 -0.61
CA GLN A 93 -5.48 19.41 0.18
C GLN A 93 -4.57 18.24 -0.18
N THR A 94 -3.99 17.62 0.84
CA THR A 94 -3.13 16.45 0.65
C THR A 94 -3.73 15.25 1.34
N VAL A 95 -3.86 14.14 0.61
CA VAL A 95 -4.33 12.86 1.12
C VAL A 95 -3.19 11.84 1.08
N SER A 96 -2.90 11.23 2.23
CA SER A 96 -1.85 10.22 2.34
C SER A 96 -2.40 8.83 2.00
N ILE A 97 -1.81 8.19 0.99
CA ILE A 97 -2.29 6.93 0.42
C ILE A 97 -1.15 5.94 0.30
N ALA A 98 -1.31 4.72 0.84
CA ALA A 98 -0.39 3.62 0.57
C ALA A 98 -0.88 2.75 -0.59
N LEU A 99 0.06 2.29 -1.41
CA LEU A 99 -0.23 1.37 -2.50
C LEU A 99 1.00 0.54 -2.86
N ASN A 100 0.79 -0.57 -3.57
CA ASN A 100 1.88 -1.38 -4.11
C ASN A 100 2.50 -0.71 -5.35
N ALA A 101 3.70 -1.14 -5.70
CA ALA A 101 4.46 -0.58 -6.81
C ALA A 101 3.77 -0.74 -8.18
N ASP A 102 3.11 -1.87 -8.40
CA ASP A 102 2.49 -2.17 -9.67
C ASP A 102 1.22 -1.35 -9.91
N SER A 103 0.40 -1.15 -8.87
CA SER A 103 -0.74 -0.24 -8.97
C SER A 103 -0.29 1.17 -9.32
N LEU A 104 0.80 1.65 -8.70
CA LEU A 104 1.38 2.96 -9.00
C LEU A 104 1.91 3.03 -10.44
N ALA A 105 2.60 1.99 -10.90
CA ALA A 105 3.22 1.96 -12.23
C ALA A 105 2.22 1.76 -13.37
N THR A 106 0.99 1.31 -13.09
CA THR A 106 0.05 0.93 -14.16
C THR A 106 -1.19 1.82 -14.24
N TRP A 107 -2.00 1.90 -13.20
CA TRP A 107 -3.34 2.51 -13.29
C TRP A 107 -3.59 3.65 -12.31
N PHE A 108 -2.94 3.66 -11.15
CA PHE A 108 -3.26 4.62 -10.08
C PHE A 108 -2.89 6.07 -10.42
N LEU A 109 -1.88 6.27 -11.29
CA LEU A 109 -1.51 7.63 -11.74
C LEU A 109 -2.64 8.36 -12.45
N GLU A 110 -3.59 7.64 -13.07
CA GLU A 110 -4.78 8.26 -13.65
C GLU A 110 -5.69 8.87 -12.58
N ALA A 111 -5.86 8.20 -11.44
CA ALA A 111 -6.56 8.79 -10.28
C ALA A 111 -5.84 10.06 -9.77
N VAL A 112 -4.51 10.01 -9.67
CA VAL A 112 -3.69 11.17 -9.25
C VAL A 112 -3.86 12.33 -10.22
N ARG A 113 -3.86 12.06 -11.53
CA ARG A 113 -4.07 13.08 -12.57
C ARG A 113 -5.43 13.76 -12.41
N MET A 114 -6.51 12.99 -12.27
CA MET A 114 -7.85 13.54 -12.07
C MET A 114 -7.93 14.38 -10.79
N LEU A 115 -7.41 13.85 -9.68
CA LEU A 115 -7.41 14.56 -8.40
C LEU A 115 -6.65 15.88 -8.47
N ALA A 116 -5.47 15.90 -9.07
CA ALA A 116 -4.64 17.10 -9.12
C ALA A 116 -5.18 18.16 -10.09
N HIS A 117 -5.71 17.75 -11.26
CA HIS A 117 -6.09 18.68 -12.32
C HIS A 117 -7.56 19.11 -12.26
N GLU A 118 -8.44 18.26 -11.77
CA GLU A 118 -9.89 18.49 -11.80
C GLU A 118 -10.45 18.85 -10.42
N ASP A 119 -9.84 18.31 -9.35
CA ASP A 119 -10.35 18.44 -7.99
C ASP A 119 -9.42 19.24 -7.06
N GLU A 120 -8.22 19.65 -7.51
CA GLU A 120 -7.18 20.37 -6.74
C GLU A 120 -6.78 19.64 -5.44
N ILE A 121 -6.85 18.29 -5.46
CA ILE A 121 -6.45 17.41 -4.37
C ILE A 121 -5.11 16.75 -4.71
N PHE A 122 -4.15 16.84 -3.79
CA PHE A 122 -2.81 16.29 -3.96
C PHE A 122 -2.63 15.03 -3.11
N CYS A 123 -1.76 14.12 -3.57
CA CYS A 123 -1.53 12.85 -2.91
C CYS A 123 -0.11 12.77 -2.34
N ASP A 124 0.03 12.42 -1.06
CA ASP A 124 1.26 11.87 -0.48
C ASP A 124 1.23 10.34 -0.66
N LEU A 125 1.88 9.86 -1.72
CA LEU A 125 1.88 8.44 -2.07
C LEU A 125 3.02 7.71 -1.37
N ARG A 126 2.70 6.66 -0.62
CA ARG A 126 3.67 5.81 0.06
C ARG A 126 3.62 4.40 -0.49
N ARG A 127 4.77 3.91 -0.90
CA ARG A 127 4.92 2.53 -1.34
C ARG A 127 5.19 1.65 -0.13
N GLU A 128 4.20 0.87 0.28
CA GLU A 128 4.24 0.07 1.48
C GLU A 128 3.73 -1.35 1.24
N GLY A 129 4.32 -2.30 1.95
CA GLY A 129 3.77 -3.66 2.01
C GLY A 129 2.47 -3.70 2.82
N GLU A 130 1.60 -4.66 2.52
CA GLU A 130 0.24 -4.76 3.06
C GLU A 130 0.17 -4.73 4.60
N PHE A 131 1.07 -5.43 5.29
CA PHE A 131 1.11 -5.40 6.75
C PHE A 131 1.44 -4.03 7.33
N HIS A 132 2.33 -3.30 6.65
CA HIS A 132 2.75 -1.98 7.09
C HIS A 132 1.66 -0.95 6.83
N SER A 133 1.04 -0.97 5.65
CA SER A 133 -0.12 -0.14 5.31
C SER A 133 -1.26 -0.27 6.32
N SER A 134 -1.55 -1.50 6.76
CA SER A 134 -2.58 -1.76 7.78
C SER A 134 -2.24 -1.13 9.14
N ALA A 135 -0.97 -1.10 9.54
CA ALA A 135 -0.54 -0.45 10.77
C ALA A 135 -0.66 1.08 10.68
N LEU A 136 -0.26 1.66 9.54
CA LEU A 136 -0.32 3.09 9.28
C LEU A 136 -1.77 3.61 9.15
N LEU A 137 -2.69 2.82 8.59
CA LEU A 137 -4.12 3.13 8.62
C LEU A 137 -4.70 3.12 10.05
N ARG A 138 -4.29 2.17 10.89
CA ARG A 138 -4.73 2.10 12.29
C ARG A 138 -4.24 3.28 13.12
N SER A 139 -3.02 3.74 12.89
CA SER A 139 -2.45 4.90 13.58
C SER A 139 -2.95 6.23 13.00
N GLY A 140 -3.58 6.20 11.83
CA GLY A 140 -4.02 7.39 11.11
C GLY A 140 -2.89 8.14 10.38
N GLU A 141 -1.73 7.51 10.19
CA GLU A 141 -0.64 8.06 9.36
C GLU A 141 -0.97 8.02 7.88
N LEU A 142 -1.83 7.08 7.49
CA LEU A 142 -2.44 7.02 6.17
C LEU A 142 -3.95 7.25 6.28
N MET A 143 -4.50 7.93 5.32
CA MET A 143 -5.93 8.14 5.17
C MET A 143 -6.58 7.02 4.38
N ALA A 144 -5.81 6.43 3.44
CA ALA A 144 -6.29 5.32 2.60
C ALA A 144 -5.15 4.39 2.17
N ALA A 145 -5.51 3.19 1.69
CA ALA A 145 -4.56 2.24 1.11
C ALA A 145 -5.23 1.32 0.08
N ILE A 146 -4.43 0.88 -0.91
CA ILE A 146 -4.76 -0.27 -1.78
C ILE A 146 -4.24 -1.52 -1.08
N THR A 147 -5.10 -2.52 -0.90
CA THR A 147 -4.77 -3.80 -0.24
C THR A 147 -5.26 -4.99 -1.07
N SER A 148 -4.65 -6.17 -0.89
CA SER A 148 -5.10 -7.41 -1.54
C SER A 148 -6.09 -8.21 -0.68
N ARG A 149 -6.39 -7.77 0.53
CA ARG A 149 -7.26 -8.48 1.48
C ARG A 149 -8.46 -7.63 1.91
N PRO A 150 -9.66 -8.24 2.01
CA PRO A 150 -10.86 -7.52 2.44
C PRO A 150 -10.93 -7.30 3.96
N GLY A 151 -9.87 -7.61 4.71
CA GLY A 151 -9.84 -7.51 6.17
C GLY A 151 -10.07 -6.08 6.66
N LYS A 152 -11.24 -5.80 7.23
CA LYS A 152 -11.64 -4.47 7.68
C LYS A 152 -10.76 -3.98 8.85
N ILE A 153 -10.11 -2.85 8.64
CA ILE A 153 -9.38 -2.14 9.69
C ILE A 153 -10.37 -1.31 10.52
N PRO A 154 -10.32 -1.36 11.86
CA PRO A 154 -11.23 -0.57 12.69
C PRO A 154 -11.17 0.92 12.35
N GLY A 155 -12.33 1.54 12.08
CA GLY A 155 -12.45 2.93 11.67
C GLY A 155 -12.18 3.22 10.20
N CYS A 156 -12.07 2.18 9.36
CA CYS A 156 -11.99 2.30 7.91
C CYS A 156 -13.19 1.63 7.23
N SER A 157 -13.50 2.09 6.03
CA SER A 157 -14.35 1.42 5.05
C SER A 157 -13.49 0.61 4.10
N VAL A 158 -14.11 -0.37 3.42
CA VAL A 158 -13.44 -1.24 2.45
C VAL A 158 -14.34 -1.36 1.23
N ASP A 159 -13.81 -0.98 0.06
CA ASP A 159 -14.50 -1.07 -1.22
C ASP A 159 -13.70 -1.97 -2.16
N TYR A 160 -14.38 -2.84 -2.87
CA TYR A 160 -13.75 -3.69 -3.88
C TYR A 160 -13.48 -2.88 -5.14
N LEU A 161 -12.25 -2.96 -5.68
CA LEU A 161 -11.84 -2.21 -6.87
C LEU A 161 -11.84 -3.05 -8.15
N GLY A 162 -11.52 -4.32 -8.05
CA GLY A 162 -11.35 -5.21 -9.20
C GLY A 162 -10.22 -6.21 -8.98
N VAL A 163 -9.80 -6.86 -10.07
CA VAL A 163 -8.74 -7.88 -10.06
C VAL A 163 -7.52 -7.38 -10.82
N ALA A 164 -6.37 -7.37 -10.15
CA ALA A 164 -5.07 -7.21 -10.79
C ALA A 164 -4.62 -8.56 -11.37
N ARG A 165 -4.40 -8.60 -12.69
CA ARG A 165 -3.94 -9.80 -13.41
C ARG A 165 -2.48 -9.69 -13.76
N TYR A 166 -1.75 -10.78 -13.52
CA TYR A 166 -0.32 -10.91 -13.79
C TYR A 166 -0.03 -12.13 -14.66
N TRP A 167 1.00 -12.03 -15.49
CA TRP A 167 1.48 -13.11 -16.31
C TRP A 167 2.92 -13.46 -15.98
N CYS A 168 3.21 -14.77 -15.88
CA CYS A 168 4.58 -15.26 -15.87
C CYS A 168 5.15 -15.13 -17.27
N VAL A 169 6.19 -14.34 -17.45
CA VAL A 169 6.69 -13.98 -18.78
C VAL A 169 8.22 -13.92 -18.83
N ALA A 170 8.74 -14.11 -20.02
CA ALA A 170 10.15 -13.92 -20.35
C ALA A 170 10.31 -13.41 -21.79
N ALA A 171 11.43 -12.79 -22.10
CA ALA A 171 11.78 -12.44 -23.47
C ALA A 171 12.17 -13.70 -24.29
N PRO A 172 11.95 -13.72 -25.63
CA PRO A 172 12.35 -14.84 -26.48
C PRO A 172 13.85 -15.18 -26.40
N GLU A 173 14.71 -14.18 -26.23
CA GLU A 173 16.15 -14.38 -26.04
C GLU A 173 16.45 -15.12 -24.75
N TYR A 174 15.78 -14.77 -23.65
CA TYR A 174 15.87 -15.51 -22.40
C TYR A 174 15.46 -16.97 -22.56
N MET A 175 14.33 -17.21 -23.25
CA MET A 175 13.85 -18.58 -23.52
C MET A 175 14.87 -19.41 -24.28
N SER A 176 15.46 -18.85 -25.32
CA SER A 176 16.48 -19.52 -26.13
C SER A 176 17.73 -19.86 -25.31
N ARG A 177 18.09 -19.03 -24.34
CA ARG A 177 19.30 -19.20 -23.54
C ARG A 177 19.14 -20.14 -22.35
N TYR A 178 18.05 -20.00 -21.60
CA TYR A 178 17.88 -20.68 -20.30
C TYR A 178 16.84 -21.81 -20.32
N LEU A 179 15.86 -21.73 -21.20
CA LEU A 179 14.76 -22.69 -21.31
C LEU A 179 14.53 -23.11 -22.79
N PRO A 180 15.58 -23.57 -23.49
CA PRO A 180 15.43 -24.01 -24.89
C PRO A 180 14.50 -25.23 -24.93
N GLY A 181 13.43 -25.16 -25.75
CA GLY A 181 12.43 -26.22 -25.83
C GLY A 181 11.43 -26.25 -24.68
N PHE A 182 11.22 -25.13 -23.98
CA PHE A 182 10.24 -24.98 -22.92
C PHE A 182 8.89 -25.62 -23.30
N SER A 183 8.48 -26.63 -22.55
CA SER A 183 7.29 -27.44 -22.79
C SER A 183 6.91 -28.23 -21.54
N SER A 184 5.89 -29.07 -21.63
CA SER A 184 5.53 -30.02 -20.57
C SER A 184 6.61 -31.06 -20.22
N THR A 185 7.74 -31.05 -20.90
CA THR A 185 8.90 -31.92 -20.61
C THR A 185 10.04 -31.19 -19.92
N THR A 186 9.92 -29.88 -19.70
CA THR A 186 10.91 -29.11 -18.95
C THR A 186 10.98 -29.59 -17.51
N THR A 187 12.21 -29.84 -17.05
CA THR A 187 12.46 -30.36 -15.70
C THR A 187 12.55 -29.25 -14.65
N ARG A 188 12.36 -29.62 -13.38
CA ARG A 188 12.56 -28.67 -12.26
C ARG A 188 14.01 -28.18 -12.19
N GLU A 189 14.98 -29.03 -12.55
CA GLU A 189 16.40 -28.65 -12.55
C GLU A 189 16.69 -27.57 -13.60
N GLU A 190 16.07 -27.63 -14.77
CA GLU A 190 16.15 -26.57 -15.79
C GLU A 190 15.55 -25.28 -15.31
N LEU A 191 14.37 -25.33 -14.66
CA LEU A 191 13.75 -24.15 -14.04
C LEU A 191 14.63 -23.55 -12.94
N ASN A 192 15.23 -24.39 -12.09
CA ASN A 192 16.10 -23.94 -11.00
C ASN A 192 17.41 -23.29 -11.49
N ARG A 193 17.82 -23.54 -12.71
CA ARG A 193 18.99 -22.90 -13.34
C ARG A 193 18.62 -21.57 -14.02
N ALA A 194 17.36 -21.36 -14.31
CA ALA A 194 16.86 -20.21 -15.02
C ALA A 194 16.73 -19.00 -14.08
N PRO A 195 17.42 -17.87 -14.34
CA PRO A 195 17.36 -16.67 -13.49
C PRO A 195 15.94 -16.10 -13.39
N VAL A 196 15.56 -15.70 -12.17
CA VAL A 196 14.28 -15.06 -11.87
C VAL A 196 14.50 -13.65 -11.32
N VAL A 197 13.59 -12.75 -11.64
CA VAL A 197 13.57 -11.43 -10.98
C VAL A 197 12.48 -11.40 -9.92
N GLU A 198 12.81 -10.86 -8.75
CA GLU A 198 11.91 -10.62 -7.62
C GLU A 198 11.92 -9.16 -7.22
N TYR A 199 10.82 -8.69 -6.63
CA TYR A 199 10.71 -7.31 -6.19
C TYR A 199 11.58 -7.05 -4.95
N ASP A 200 11.40 -7.84 -3.92
CA ASP A 200 12.23 -7.84 -2.71
C ASP A 200 12.20 -9.22 -2.00
N ARG A 201 12.98 -9.36 -0.93
CA ARG A 201 13.09 -10.63 -0.17
C ARG A 201 11.83 -10.99 0.65
N LYS A 202 10.82 -10.15 0.67
CA LYS A 202 9.56 -10.33 1.40
C LYS A 202 8.37 -10.51 0.46
N ASP A 203 8.63 -10.48 -0.83
CA ASP A 203 7.60 -10.67 -1.85
C ASP A 203 7.39 -12.18 -2.10
N PHE A 204 6.19 -12.66 -1.76
CA PHE A 204 5.79 -14.06 -1.97
C PHE A 204 4.97 -14.25 -3.26
N VAL A 205 4.80 -13.20 -4.06
CA VAL A 205 3.96 -13.24 -5.28
C VAL A 205 4.61 -14.13 -6.33
N GLN A 206 5.93 -14.13 -6.39
CA GLN A 206 6.71 -14.96 -7.30
C GLN A 206 6.58 -16.46 -7.02
N GLU A 207 6.41 -16.85 -5.76
CA GLU A 207 6.13 -18.24 -5.39
C GLU A 207 4.83 -18.76 -6.02
N ALA A 208 3.78 -17.95 -6.04
CA ALA A 208 2.52 -18.27 -6.71
C ALA A 208 2.71 -18.44 -8.22
N ALA A 209 3.54 -17.61 -8.84
CA ALA A 209 3.88 -17.71 -10.26
C ALA A 209 4.56 -19.03 -10.59
N ARG A 210 5.53 -19.43 -9.78
CA ARG A 210 6.25 -20.68 -9.97
C ARG A 210 5.36 -21.91 -9.83
N VAL A 211 4.47 -21.92 -8.84
CA VAL A 211 3.50 -23.02 -8.69
C VAL A 211 2.69 -23.21 -9.97
N LEU A 212 2.21 -22.12 -10.60
CA LEU A 212 1.47 -22.22 -11.86
C LEU A 212 2.32 -22.80 -13.00
N ILE A 213 3.58 -22.38 -13.12
CA ILE A 213 4.49 -22.92 -14.14
C ILE A 213 4.71 -24.41 -13.90
N GLU A 214 4.95 -24.84 -12.67
CA GLU A 214 5.15 -26.24 -12.31
C GLU A 214 3.89 -27.09 -12.53
N GLU A 215 2.69 -26.54 -12.23
CA GLU A 215 1.41 -27.21 -12.53
C GLU A 215 1.22 -27.43 -14.03
N ASP A 216 1.49 -26.43 -14.88
CA ASP A 216 1.38 -26.53 -16.32
C ASP A 216 2.37 -27.57 -16.91
N MET A 217 3.54 -27.71 -16.29
CA MET A 217 4.55 -28.71 -16.62
C MET A 217 4.28 -30.08 -16.01
N LYS A 218 3.26 -30.24 -15.17
CA LYS A 218 2.91 -31.44 -14.44
C LYS A 218 4.06 -31.96 -13.56
N LEU A 219 4.87 -31.06 -13.01
CA LEU A 219 5.93 -31.42 -12.07
C LEU A 219 5.30 -31.81 -10.73
N PRO A 220 5.81 -32.86 -10.05
CA PRO A 220 5.34 -33.26 -8.75
C PRO A 220 5.63 -32.13 -7.72
N PRO A 221 4.78 -31.92 -6.69
CA PRO A 221 5.08 -30.97 -5.61
C PRO A 221 6.48 -31.23 -5.00
N SER A 222 7.22 -30.16 -4.70
CA SER A 222 8.50 -30.24 -4.03
C SER A 222 8.43 -29.59 -2.67
N LEU A 223 9.07 -30.21 -1.68
CA LEU A 223 9.29 -29.62 -0.35
C LEU A 223 10.68 -28.95 -0.26
N GLU A 224 11.50 -29.07 -1.30
CA GLU A 224 12.80 -28.40 -1.33
C GLU A 224 12.63 -26.92 -1.66
N PRO A 225 13.39 -26.04 -0.97
CA PRO A 225 13.35 -24.62 -1.27
C PRO A 225 13.83 -24.38 -2.71
N GLU A 226 13.24 -23.38 -3.32
CA GLU A 226 13.63 -22.90 -4.64
C GLU A 226 15.08 -22.39 -4.65
N GLN A 227 15.84 -22.75 -5.68
CA GLN A 227 17.26 -22.42 -5.79
C GLN A 227 17.61 -21.65 -7.07
N SER A 228 16.61 -21.01 -7.71
CA SER A 228 16.86 -20.21 -8.91
C SER A 228 17.78 -19.00 -8.60
N PRO A 229 18.73 -18.69 -9.49
CA PRO A 229 19.47 -17.42 -9.39
C PRO A 229 18.49 -16.25 -9.38
N THR A 230 18.47 -15.49 -8.29
CA THR A 230 17.47 -14.43 -8.07
C THR A 230 18.10 -13.06 -8.16
N ILE A 231 17.47 -12.18 -8.92
CA ILE A 231 17.85 -10.77 -9.05
C ILE A 231 16.75 -9.93 -8.37
N TYR A 232 17.12 -9.10 -7.38
CA TYR A 232 16.18 -8.25 -6.67
C TYR A 232 16.15 -6.84 -7.26
N ILE A 233 14.97 -6.42 -7.79
CA ILE A 233 14.76 -5.10 -8.39
C ILE A 233 13.53 -4.44 -7.75
N PRO A 234 13.70 -3.52 -6.77
CA PRO A 234 12.60 -2.93 -6.01
C PRO A 234 11.94 -1.73 -6.73
N SER A 235 11.75 -1.85 -8.04
CA SER A 235 11.13 -0.84 -8.90
C SER A 235 10.34 -1.55 -9.99
N SER A 236 9.02 -1.37 -10.04
CA SER A 236 8.17 -2.07 -11.01
C SER A 236 8.57 -1.79 -12.49
N PRO A 237 8.88 -0.54 -12.90
CA PRO A 237 9.36 -0.29 -14.26
C PRO A 237 10.69 -0.96 -14.60
N ASP A 238 11.67 -0.93 -13.67
CA ASP A 238 12.99 -1.54 -13.91
C ASP A 238 12.92 -3.05 -13.84
N TYR A 239 12.05 -3.61 -12.98
CA TYR A 239 11.73 -5.02 -12.93
C TYR A 239 11.18 -5.49 -14.30
N ALA A 240 10.18 -4.79 -14.84
CA ALA A 240 9.62 -5.10 -16.14
C ALA A 240 10.68 -4.98 -17.25
N ARG A 241 11.52 -3.96 -17.21
CA ARG A 241 12.62 -3.76 -18.16
C ARG A 241 13.62 -4.91 -18.12
N ALA A 242 13.99 -5.42 -16.95
CA ALA A 242 14.89 -6.57 -16.83
C ALA A 242 14.28 -7.82 -17.50
N VAL A 243 12.97 -8.01 -17.43
CA VAL A 243 12.27 -9.09 -18.14
C VAL A 243 12.28 -8.85 -19.67
N TYR A 244 12.01 -7.63 -20.12
CA TYR A 244 12.00 -7.27 -21.54
C TYR A 244 13.37 -7.44 -22.20
N GLU A 245 14.45 -7.12 -21.47
CA GLU A 245 15.84 -7.25 -21.92
C GLU A 245 16.38 -8.70 -21.80
N GLY A 246 15.55 -9.66 -21.37
CA GLY A 246 15.94 -11.07 -21.29
C GLY A 246 16.94 -11.41 -20.17
N VAL A 247 17.04 -10.55 -19.15
CA VAL A 247 17.91 -10.78 -17.99
C VAL A 247 17.39 -11.89 -17.09
N ALA A 248 16.07 -11.93 -16.88
CA ALA A 248 15.39 -12.90 -16.04
C ALA A 248 13.94 -13.09 -16.50
N TRP A 249 13.27 -14.16 -16.07
CA TRP A 249 11.82 -14.24 -16.14
C TRP A 249 11.19 -13.61 -14.90
N GLY A 250 9.94 -13.19 -15.04
CA GLY A 250 9.23 -12.56 -13.92
C GLY A 250 7.72 -12.55 -14.08
N LEU A 251 7.05 -12.07 -13.03
CA LEU A 251 5.61 -11.88 -12.99
C LEU A 251 5.28 -10.42 -13.26
N LEU A 252 4.68 -10.12 -14.40
CA LEU A 252 4.33 -8.74 -14.79
C LEU A 252 2.83 -8.50 -14.81
N PRO A 253 2.36 -7.31 -14.37
CA PRO A 253 0.98 -6.88 -14.58
C PRO A 253 0.59 -6.97 -16.06
N GLN A 254 -0.65 -7.36 -16.34
CA GLN A 254 -1.15 -7.46 -17.71
C GLN A 254 -0.97 -6.16 -18.50
N ALA A 255 -1.12 -5.01 -17.87
CA ALA A 255 -0.93 -3.71 -18.51
C ALA A 255 0.50 -3.54 -19.08
N GLN A 256 1.51 -4.08 -18.41
CA GLN A 256 2.91 -4.08 -18.85
C GLN A 256 3.21 -5.18 -19.91
N CYS A 257 2.33 -6.15 -20.10
CA CYS A 257 2.53 -7.25 -21.02
C CYS A 257 1.83 -7.05 -22.37
N SER A 258 0.73 -6.29 -22.42
CA SER A 258 -0.22 -6.30 -23.54
C SER A 258 0.41 -5.92 -24.88
N GLU A 259 1.22 -4.88 -24.93
CA GLU A 259 1.93 -4.45 -26.15
C GLU A 259 3.00 -5.48 -26.57
N HIS A 260 3.71 -6.03 -25.60
CA HIS A 260 4.74 -7.04 -25.84
C HIS A 260 4.19 -8.38 -26.35
N PHE A 261 2.97 -8.76 -25.94
CA PHE A 261 2.27 -9.90 -26.51
C PHE A 261 1.85 -9.65 -27.96
N ALA A 262 1.38 -8.44 -28.28
CA ALA A 262 1.02 -8.09 -29.65
C ALA A 262 2.22 -8.08 -30.61
N THR A 263 3.41 -7.76 -30.11
CA THR A 263 4.66 -7.70 -30.88
C THR A 263 5.51 -8.97 -30.77
N ASN A 264 5.05 -9.97 -30.01
CA ASN A 264 5.79 -11.22 -29.73
C ASN A 264 7.17 -10.99 -29.07
N THR A 265 7.35 -9.92 -28.31
CA THR A 265 8.57 -9.60 -27.57
C THR A 265 8.55 -10.16 -26.15
N LEU A 266 7.43 -10.74 -25.73
CA LEU A 266 7.30 -11.56 -24.51
C LEU A 266 6.60 -12.88 -24.81
N VAL A 267 7.04 -13.92 -24.10
CA VAL A 267 6.48 -15.27 -24.10
C VAL A 267 5.87 -15.56 -22.74
N LYS A 268 4.70 -16.17 -22.72
CA LYS A 268 4.07 -16.64 -21.47
C LYS A 268 4.71 -17.96 -21.03
N LEU A 269 5.06 -18.05 -19.75
CA LEU A 269 5.55 -19.27 -19.11
C LEU A 269 4.44 -20.05 -18.40
N SER A 270 3.23 -19.51 -18.33
CA SER A 270 2.06 -20.19 -17.77
C SER A 270 0.86 -20.03 -18.67
N THR A 271 -0.03 -21.02 -18.68
CA THR A 271 -1.29 -20.99 -19.44
C THR A 271 -2.35 -20.12 -18.72
N LYS A 272 -2.22 -19.96 -17.41
CA LYS A 272 -3.10 -19.17 -16.55
C LYS A 272 -2.39 -17.99 -15.95
N PRO A 273 -3.09 -16.86 -15.77
CA PRO A 273 -2.56 -15.73 -15.02
C PRO A 273 -2.61 -15.98 -13.51
N VAL A 274 -1.82 -15.23 -12.76
CA VAL A 274 -2.00 -15.01 -11.32
C VAL A 274 -2.93 -13.83 -11.14
N GLU A 275 -3.93 -13.95 -10.28
CA GLU A 275 -4.94 -12.92 -10.06
C GLU A 275 -5.05 -12.56 -8.58
N PHE A 276 -5.06 -11.26 -8.29
CA PHE A 276 -5.20 -10.73 -6.94
C PHE A 276 -6.36 -9.74 -6.89
N PRO A 277 -7.37 -9.94 -6.01
CA PRO A 277 -8.38 -8.93 -5.77
C PRO A 277 -7.73 -7.71 -5.11
N LEU A 278 -8.13 -6.51 -5.52
CA LEU A 278 -7.70 -5.27 -4.90
C LEU A 278 -8.87 -4.56 -4.25
N TYR A 279 -8.57 -3.97 -3.09
CA TYR A 279 -9.53 -3.25 -2.26
C TYR A 279 -9.01 -1.87 -1.92
N TRP A 280 -9.90 -0.88 -1.91
CA TRP A 280 -9.69 0.45 -1.38
C TRP A 280 -10.09 0.46 0.09
N GLN A 281 -9.15 0.67 0.98
CA GLN A 281 -9.41 0.87 2.40
C GLN A 281 -9.15 2.32 2.75
N HIS A 282 -10.13 3.01 3.34
CA HIS A 282 -10.00 4.42 3.66
C HIS A 282 -10.70 4.75 4.98
N TRP A 283 -10.38 5.87 5.59
CA TRP A 283 -11.08 6.33 6.79
C TRP A 283 -12.57 6.39 6.57
N ASN A 284 -13.33 5.89 7.55
CA ASN A 284 -14.78 5.98 7.57
C ASN A 284 -15.21 7.26 8.30
N ILE A 285 -15.02 8.40 7.66
CA ILE A 285 -15.43 9.73 8.12
C ILE A 285 -16.23 10.42 7.01
N ASN A 286 -17.10 11.32 7.39
CA ASN A 286 -17.87 12.14 6.44
C ASN A 286 -16.98 13.32 5.99
N SER A 287 -16.32 13.16 4.85
CA SER A 287 -15.38 14.10 4.25
C SER A 287 -15.60 14.18 2.75
N PRO A 288 -16.00 15.33 2.20
CA PRO A 288 -16.14 15.54 0.75
C PRO A 288 -14.86 15.23 -0.03
N VAL A 289 -13.69 15.50 0.57
CA VAL A 289 -12.39 15.22 -0.02
C VAL A 289 -12.18 13.71 -0.17
N LEU A 290 -12.39 12.94 0.90
CA LEU A 290 -12.20 11.48 0.84
C LEU A 290 -13.25 10.80 -0.05
N GLU A 291 -14.46 11.33 -0.15
CA GLU A 291 -15.48 10.86 -1.10
C GLU A 291 -15.00 11.09 -2.55
N THR A 292 -14.47 12.28 -2.85
CA THR A 292 -13.92 12.60 -4.16
C THR A 292 -12.74 11.70 -4.50
N VAL A 293 -11.78 11.53 -3.57
CA VAL A 293 -10.64 10.61 -3.74
C VAL A 293 -11.12 9.20 -4.02
N SER A 294 -12.06 8.67 -3.22
CA SER A 294 -12.59 7.31 -3.39
C SER A 294 -13.26 7.14 -4.75
N ARG A 295 -14.01 8.12 -5.20
CA ARG A 295 -14.66 8.13 -6.53
C ARG A 295 -13.63 8.10 -7.66
N ARG A 296 -12.58 8.96 -7.61
CA ARG A 296 -11.52 9.00 -8.63
C ARG A 296 -10.69 7.71 -8.68
N VAL A 297 -10.40 7.14 -7.51
CA VAL A 297 -9.71 5.84 -7.42
C VAL A 297 -10.57 4.74 -8.05
N ALA A 298 -11.88 4.71 -7.78
CA ALA A 298 -12.79 3.73 -8.37
C ALA A 298 -12.95 3.93 -9.90
N GLU A 299 -12.93 5.17 -10.40
CA GLU A 299 -12.93 5.49 -11.83
C GLU A 299 -11.68 4.95 -12.53
N ALA A 300 -10.50 5.24 -11.99
CA ALA A 300 -9.22 4.75 -12.53
C ALA A 300 -9.12 3.21 -12.48
N ALA A 301 -9.61 2.59 -11.39
CA ALA A 301 -9.62 1.14 -11.24
C ALA A 301 -10.44 0.45 -12.34
N LYS A 302 -11.58 1.01 -12.78
CA LYS A 302 -12.40 0.44 -13.87
C LYS A 302 -11.67 0.30 -15.19
N THR A 303 -10.69 1.16 -15.46
CA THR A 303 -9.90 1.11 -16.70
C THR A 303 -8.63 0.28 -16.56
N GLY A 304 -8.09 0.17 -15.35
CA GLY A 304 -6.81 -0.48 -15.09
C GLY A 304 -6.91 -1.90 -14.52
N LEU A 305 -8.05 -2.30 -13.98
CA LEU A 305 -8.30 -3.60 -13.38
C LEU A 305 -9.40 -4.35 -14.14
N LEU A 306 -9.45 -5.66 -13.96
CA LEU A 306 -10.53 -6.46 -14.51
C LEU A 306 -11.75 -6.38 -13.61
N SER A 307 -12.92 -6.25 -14.23
CA SER A 307 -14.19 -6.48 -13.57
C SER A 307 -14.32 -7.96 -13.22
N SER A 308 -14.81 -8.27 -12.03
CA SER A 308 -15.11 -9.65 -11.61
C SER A 308 -16.25 -10.25 -12.41
#